data_23ec67a8ed91a719d7a23b99fd231e89
#
_entry.id   23ec67a8ed91a719d7a23b99fd231e89
#
_cell.length_a   1.000
_cell.length_b   1.000
_cell.length_c   1.000
_cell.angle_alpha   90.00
_cell.angle_beta   90.00
_cell.angle_gamma   90.00
#
_symmetry.space_group_name_H-M   'P 1'
#
loop_
_entity.id
_entity.type
_entity.pdbx_description
1 polymer ?
#
loop_
_entity_poly.entity_id
_entity_poly.type
_entity_poly.pdbx_seq_one_letter_code
_entity_poly.pdbx_strand_id
1 'polypeptide(L)'
;MLKSLPPTMSVHSKLYEGKAKILYTTDNPEVLLADFKDDATAFNAQKRGSILDKGRINCSISSQLFKKLEANGIRTHFIDSPAPNQMRVKAVKILPLEVVIRNIAAGSLSQQTGLPVGTVLKQPLVEFYYKNDQLGDPLLTSDRLLLLELATAEQVDVIKNLALQINEFLRRFWQQCGITLVDFKLEFGLDSQQQILLADEISPDTCRLWDTAETDPNRRVMDKDRFRRDLGNVEDAYQEVLQRVLQTVDTQN
;
A
#
# COMPACT_ATOMS: atom_id res chain seq x y z
N MET A 1 -32.16 -22.10 8.19
CA MET A 1 -31.40 -21.40 9.25
C MET A 1 -30.96 -20.05 8.68
N LEU A 2 -31.58 -18.96 9.14
CA LEU A 2 -31.19 -17.60 8.77
C LEU A 2 -29.83 -17.32 9.41
N LYS A 3 -28.79 -17.14 8.58
CA LYS A 3 -27.51 -16.61 9.05
C LYS A 3 -27.79 -15.20 9.59
N SER A 4 -27.60 -14.99 10.91
CA SER A 4 -27.65 -13.67 11.50
C SER A 4 -26.61 -12.79 10.80
N LEU A 5 -27.04 -11.65 10.28
CA LEU A 5 -26.15 -10.60 9.81
C LEU A 5 -25.22 -10.22 10.97
N PRO A 6 -23.92 -10.03 10.71
CA PRO A 6 -23.01 -9.55 11.75
C PRO A 6 -23.51 -8.22 12.29
N PRO A 7 -23.36 -7.95 13.58
CA PRO A 7 -23.82 -6.70 14.18
C PRO A 7 -23.16 -5.52 13.45
N THR A 8 -23.97 -4.56 13.03
CA THR A 8 -23.51 -3.27 12.51
C THR A 8 -22.75 -2.57 13.64
N MET A 9 -21.42 -2.51 13.55
CA MET A 9 -20.61 -1.71 14.47
C MET A 9 -20.93 -0.22 14.24
N SER A 10 -21.26 0.51 15.30
CA SER A 10 -21.44 1.96 15.21
C SER A 10 -20.08 2.66 15.02
N VAL A 11 -20.05 3.65 14.15
CA VAL A 11 -18.88 4.54 13.93
C VAL A 11 -19.00 5.69 14.93
N HIS A 12 -17.98 5.91 15.78
CA HIS A 12 -18.09 6.91 16.85
C HIS A 12 -17.46 8.26 16.49
N SER A 13 -16.14 8.33 16.38
CA SER A 13 -15.46 9.60 16.17
C SER A 13 -14.29 9.46 15.19
N LYS A 14 -14.03 10.56 14.47
CA LYS A 14 -12.84 10.65 13.64
C LYS A 14 -11.60 10.64 14.54
N LEU A 15 -10.76 9.62 14.38
CA LEU A 15 -9.49 9.46 15.11
C LEU A 15 -8.35 10.19 14.39
N TYR A 16 -8.27 10.03 13.07
CA TYR A 16 -7.18 10.57 12.25
C TYR A 16 -7.64 10.79 10.81
N GLU A 17 -7.13 11.83 10.18
CA GLU A 17 -7.33 12.06 8.76
C GLU A 17 -5.98 12.20 8.06
N GLY A 18 -5.70 11.25 7.16
CA GLY A 18 -4.53 11.25 6.29
C GLY A 18 -4.83 11.77 4.89
N LYS A 19 -3.84 11.67 4.02
CA LYS A 19 -3.92 12.10 2.61
C LYS A 19 -4.93 11.26 1.81
N ALA A 20 -5.04 9.97 2.08
CA ALA A 20 -5.85 9.01 1.32
C ALA A 20 -7.01 8.40 2.12
N LYS A 21 -7.00 8.46 3.44
CA LYS A 21 -7.95 7.77 4.33
C LYS A 21 -8.31 8.60 5.54
N ILE A 22 -9.51 8.34 6.07
CA ILE A 22 -9.94 8.78 7.40
C ILE A 22 -10.10 7.53 8.27
N LEU A 23 -9.55 7.54 9.49
CA LEU A 23 -9.72 6.49 10.46
C LEU A 23 -10.76 6.93 11.50
N TYR A 24 -11.70 6.05 11.78
CA TYR A 24 -12.72 6.22 12.80
C TYR A 24 -12.59 5.15 13.88
N THR A 25 -12.92 5.52 15.12
CA THR A 25 -13.11 4.56 16.21
C THR A 25 -14.40 3.78 16.00
N THR A 26 -14.47 2.57 16.59
CA THR A 26 -15.68 1.73 16.62
C THR A 26 -16.03 1.37 18.06
N ASP A 27 -17.11 0.61 18.28
CA ASP A 27 -17.50 0.10 19.60
C ASP A 27 -16.43 -0.83 20.21
N ASN A 28 -15.59 -1.43 19.37
CA ASN A 28 -14.46 -2.24 19.80
C ASN A 28 -13.16 -1.41 19.68
N PRO A 29 -12.47 -1.09 20.80
CA PRO A 29 -11.24 -0.31 20.78
C PRO A 29 -10.08 -0.97 20.00
N GLU A 30 -10.15 -2.28 19.78
CA GLU A 30 -9.17 -3.00 18.98
C GLU A 30 -9.47 -2.98 17.47
N VAL A 31 -10.57 -2.32 17.04
CA VAL A 31 -11.00 -2.25 15.65
C VAL A 31 -11.21 -0.80 15.25
N LEU A 32 -10.63 -0.42 14.13
CA LEU A 32 -10.85 0.87 13.48
C LEU A 32 -11.59 0.68 12.15
N LEU A 33 -12.31 1.71 11.71
CA LEU A 33 -12.86 1.82 10.38
C LEU A 33 -12.01 2.78 9.56
N ALA A 34 -11.42 2.30 8.48
CA ALA A 34 -10.72 3.11 7.49
C ALA A 34 -11.68 3.45 6.34
N ASP A 35 -11.90 4.73 6.10
CA ASP A 35 -12.69 5.26 5.01
C ASP A 35 -11.75 5.83 3.95
N PHE A 36 -11.74 5.24 2.76
CA PHE A 36 -10.84 5.59 1.66
C PHE A 36 -11.42 6.76 0.86
N LYS A 37 -10.58 7.79 0.63
CA LYS A 37 -10.96 9.03 -0.05
C LYS A 37 -10.55 9.02 -1.51
N ASP A 38 -11.28 9.80 -2.31
CA ASP A 38 -10.94 10.09 -3.70
C ASP A 38 -9.84 11.17 -3.83
N ASP A 39 -9.47 11.81 -2.71
CA ASP A 39 -8.40 12.81 -2.68
C ASP A 39 -7.08 12.21 -3.17
N ALA A 40 -6.42 12.92 -4.08
CA ALA A 40 -5.09 12.60 -4.58
C ALA A 40 -4.12 13.73 -4.26
N THR A 41 -2.97 13.38 -3.68
CA THR A 41 -1.89 14.33 -3.40
C THR A 41 -0.56 13.79 -3.91
N ALA A 42 0.30 14.71 -4.36
CA ALA A 42 1.66 14.39 -4.76
C ALA A 42 2.63 15.48 -4.27
N PHE A 43 3.93 15.16 -4.21
CA PHE A 43 5.00 16.08 -3.84
C PHE A 43 4.74 16.80 -2.51
N ASN A 44 4.53 16.02 -1.42
CA ASN A 44 4.18 16.53 -0.09
C ASN A 44 2.99 17.49 -0.09
N ALA A 45 1.92 17.10 -0.80
CA ALA A 45 0.67 17.85 -0.97
C ALA A 45 0.81 19.18 -1.73
N GLN A 46 1.92 19.43 -2.44
CA GLN A 46 2.04 20.57 -3.36
C GLN A 46 1.12 20.44 -4.56
N LYS A 47 0.89 19.20 -5.03
CA LYS A 47 -0.14 18.89 -6.04
C LYS A 47 -1.32 18.21 -5.35
N ARG A 48 -2.52 18.75 -5.58
CA ARG A 48 -3.78 18.23 -5.03
C ARG A 48 -4.81 18.07 -6.13
N GLY A 49 -5.67 17.09 -6.01
CA GLY A 49 -6.77 16.82 -6.91
C GLY A 49 -7.67 15.73 -6.36
N SER A 50 -8.64 15.30 -7.15
CA SER A 50 -9.48 14.15 -6.86
C SER A 50 -9.42 13.22 -8.07
N ILE A 51 -9.44 11.92 -7.82
CA ILE A 51 -9.54 10.87 -8.83
C ILE A 51 -10.84 10.14 -8.52
N LEU A 52 -11.78 10.18 -9.44
CA LEU A 52 -13.12 9.60 -9.24
C LEU A 52 -12.99 8.09 -8.93
N ASP A 53 -13.75 7.65 -7.93
CA ASP A 53 -13.78 6.26 -7.47
C ASP A 53 -12.45 5.69 -6.91
N LYS A 54 -11.41 6.50 -6.75
CA LYS A 54 -10.10 6.05 -6.25
C LYS A 54 -10.20 5.34 -4.91
N GLY A 55 -10.97 5.91 -3.98
CA GLY A 55 -11.17 5.34 -2.65
C GLY A 55 -11.75 3.93 -2.71
N ARG A 56 -12.81 3.74 -3.51
CA ARG A 56 -13.43 2.44 -3.73
C ARG A 56 -12.47 1.44 -4.39
N ILE A 57 -11.75 1.87 -5.42
CA ILE A 57 -10.80 1.04 -6.15
C ILE A 57 -9.66 0.58 -5.23
N ASN A 58 -9.02 1.52 -4.53
CA ASN A 58 -7.91 1.21 -3.64
C ASN A 58 -8.33 0.31 -2.48
N CYS A 59 -9.49 0.56 -1.87
CA CYS A 59 -10.06 -0.30 -0.83
C CYS A 59 -10.30 -1.72 -1.33
N SER A 60 -10.91 -1.88 -2.51
CA SER A 60 -11.18 -3.17 -3.10
C SER A 60 -9.89 -3.95 -3.40
N ILE A 61 -8.92 -3.33 -4.08
CA ILE A 61 -7.63 -3.96 -4.40
C ILE A 61 -6.90 -4.37 -3.11
N SER A 62 -6.78 -3.46 -2.14
CA SER A 62 -6.11 -3.74 -0.86
C SER A 62 -6.76 -4.89 -0.12
N SER A 63 -8.10 -4.93 -0.08
CA SER A 63 -8.86 -6.01 0.57
C SER A 63 -8.58 -7.37 -0.06
N GLN A 64 -8.53 -7.47 -1.40
CA GLN A 64 -8.21 -8.71 -2.07
C GLN A 64 -6.77 -9.14 -1.81
N LEU A 65 -5.82 -8.21 -1.88
CA LEU A 65 -4.41 -8.50 -1.64
C LEU A 65 -4.16 -8.91 -0.19
N PHE A 66 -4.77 -8.26 0.79
CA PHE A 66 -4.64 -8.65 2.20
C PHE A 66 -5.19 -10.05 2.45
N LYS A 67 -6.38 -10.40 1.92
CA LYS A 67 -6.93 -11.76 2.02
C LYS A 67 -5.98 -12.81 1.44
N LYS A 68 -5.41 -12.55 0.26
CA LYS A 68 -4.47 -13.47 -0.38
C LYS A 68 -3.15 -13.57 0.39
N LEU A 69 -2.63 -12.46 0.95
CA LEU A 69 -1.45 -12.47 1.80
C LEU A 69 -1.69 -13.27 3.09
N GLU A 70 -2.83 -13.09 3.75
CA GLU A 70 -3.20 -13.86 4.94
C GLU A 70 -3.32 -15.35 4.65
N ALA A 71 -3.90 -15.73 3.51
CA ALA A 71 -3.95 -17.12 3.05
C ALA A 71 -2.53 -17.71 2.79
N ASN A 72 -1.52 -16.86 2.59
CA ASN A 72 -0.11 -17.23 2.45
C ASN A 72 0.71 -17.03 3.75
N GLY A 73 0.05 -16.87 4.89
CA GLY A 73 0.69 -16.80 6.21
C GLY A 73 1.26 -15.43 6.60
N ILE A 74 1.03 -14.38 5.80
CA ILE A 74 1.41 -13.00 6.13
C ILE A 74 0.28 -12.37 6.94
N ARG A 75 0.57 -12.01 8.20
CA ARG A 75 -0.42 -11.38 9.07
C ARG A 75 -0.60 -9.92 8.68
N THR A 76 -1.88 -9.50 8.55
CA THR A 76 -2.25 -8.12 8.23
C THR A 76 -3.17 -7.53 9.30
N HIS A 77 -3.38 -6.23 9.24
CA HIS A 77 -4.37 -5.56 10.06
C HIS A 77 -5.81 -5.70 9.52
N PHE A 78 -5.98 -6.26 8.33
CA PHE A 78 -7.27 -6.38 7.66
C PHE A 78 -8.22 -7.28 8.45
N ILE A 79 -9.51 -6.90 8.50
CA ILE A 79 -10.59 -7.72 9.05
C ILE A 79 -11.59 -8.03 7.94
N ASP A 80 -12.25 -6.99 7.41
CA ASP A 80 -13.20 -7.09 6.30
C ASP A 80 -13.49 -5.72 5.68
N SER A 81 -14.39 -5.69 4.69
CA SER A 81 -14.84 -4.46 4.01
C SER A 81 -16.35 -4.35 4.12
N PRO A 82 -16.87 -3.55 5.07
CA PRO A 82 -18.32 -3.39 5.28
C PRO A 82 -19.00 -2.57 4.19
N ALA A 83 -18.27 -1.71 3.47
CA ALA A 83 -18.75 -0.93 2.34
C ALA A 83 -17.66 -0.83 1.24
N PRO A 84 -18.01 -0.41 0.01
CA PRO A 84 -17.07 -0.42 -1.12
C PRO A 84 -15.78 0.37 -0.92
N ASN A 85 -15.83 1.46 -0.17
CA ASN A 85 -14.69 2.32 0.16
C ASN A 85 -14.28 2.24 1.64
N GLN A 86 -14.79 1.26 2.38
CA GLN A 86 -14.53 1.11 3.82
C GLN A 86 -13.89 -0.24 4.14
N MET A 87 -12.92 -0.20 5.04
CA MET A 87 -12.22 -1.36 5.53
C MET A 87 -12.19 -1.33 7.06
N ARG A 88 -12.62 -2.42 7.72
CA ARG A 88 -12.36 -2.61 9.14
C ARG A 88 -10.98 -3.23 9.31
N VAL A 89 -10.22 -2.65 10.23
CA VAL A 89 -8.84 -3.05 10.49
C VAL A 89 -8.59 -3.19 11.98
N LYS A 90 -7.67 -4.04 12.36
CA LYS A 90 -7.15 -4.12 13.72
C LYS A 90 -6.48 -2.79 14.07
N ALA A 91 -6.74 -2.27 15.27
CA ALA A 91 -6.02 -1.13 15.78
C ALA A 91 -4.56 -1.52 16.03
N VAL A 92 -3.64 -0.85 15.36
CA VAL A 92 -2.21 -1.08 15.51
C VAL A 92 -1.49 0.25 15.79
N LYS A 93 -0.43 0.19 16.58
CA LYS A 93 0.50 1.30 16.72
C LYS A 93 1.43 1.29 15.51
N ILE A 94 1.18 2.17 14.54
CA ILE A 94 2.01 2.28 13.34
C ILE A 94 3.45 2.61 13.74
N LEU A 95 4.41 1.87 13.20
CA LEU A 95 5.81 2.23 13.24
C LEU A 95 6.03 3.42 12.29
N PRO A 96 6.74 4.48 12.71
CA PRO A 96 6.89 5.69 11.90
C PRO A 96 7.88 5.50 10.75
N LEU A 97 7.70 4.42 9.99
CA LEU A 97 8.54 3.99 8.89
C LEU A 97 7.70 3.69 7.65
N GLU A 98 8.15 4.18 6.51
CA GLU A 98 7.75 3.66 5.21
C GLU A 98 8.82 2.68 4.74
N VAL A 99 8.41 1.48 4.34
CA VAL A 99 9.29 0.42 3.83
C VAL A 99 9.06 0.30 2.33
N VAL A 100 10.05 0.68 1.54
CA VAL A 100 9.96 0.68 0.08
C VAL A 100 10.76 -0.49 -0.47
N ILE A 101 10.10 -1.33 -1.26
CA ILE A 101 10.74 -2.46 -1.93
C ILE A 101 10.81 -2.15 -3.42
N ARG A 102 12.02 -2.26 -3.99
CA ARG A 102 12.25 -1.94 -5.40
C ARG A 102 12.77 -3.15 -6.16
N ASN A 103 12.10 -3.46 -7.26
CA ASN A 103 12.48 -4.50 -8.20
C ASN A 103 13.13 -3.92 -9.47
N ILE A 104 12.71 -2.71 -9.84
CA ILE A 104 13.13 -2.00 -11.06
C ILE A 104 13.43 -0.56 -10.66
N ALA A 105 14.50 0.01 -11.21
CA ALA A 105 14.87 1.39 -10.94
C ALA A 105 13.82 2.36 -11.54
N ALA A 106 13.25 3.19 -10.68
CA ALA A 106 12.31 4.24 -11.02
C ALA A 106 12.27 5.32 -9.93
N GLY A 107 11.62 6.45 -10.21
CA GLY A 107 11.38 7.52 -9.24
C GLY A 107 12.67 7.99 -8.56
N SER A 108 12.63 8.11 -7.22
CA SER A 108 13.75 8.62 -6.42
C SER A 108 15.02 7.77 -6.53
N LEU A 109 14.90 6.45 -6.70
CA LEU A 109 16.08 5.60 -6.87
C LEU A 109 16.87 5.99 -8.13
N SER A 110 16.21 6.13 -9.27
CA SER A 110 16.88 6.56 -10.52
C SER A 110 17.47 7.98 -10.38
N GLN A 111 16.75 8.89 -9.73
CA GLN A 111 17.22 10.27 -9.52
C GLN A 111 18.46 10.35 -8.61
N GLN A 112 18.50 9.55 -7.56
CA GLN A 112 19.58 9.58 -6.56
C GLN A 112 20.83 8.78 -6.96
N THR A 113 20.64 7.73 -7.79
CA THR A 113 21.74 6.82 -8.16
C THR A 113 22.22 6.97 -9.58
N GLY A 114 21.46 7.68 -10.45
CA GLY A 114 21.75 7.79 -11.87
C GLY A 114 21.43 6.51 -12.68
N LEU A 115 20.86 5.47 -12.06
CA LEU A 115 20.41 4.28 -12.78
C LEU A 115 19.30 4.65 -13.77
N PRO A 116 19.38 4.21 -15.05
CA PRO A 116 18.31 4.43 -16.01
C PRO A 116 16.97 3.85 -15.51
N VAL A 117 15.87 4.61 -15.71
CA VAL A 117 14.52 4.12 -15.43
C VAL A 117 14.25 2.85 -16.22
N GLY A 118 13.75 1.81 -15.56
CA GLY A 118 13.50 0.51 -16.17
C GLY A 118 14.63 -0.51 -15.97
N THR A 119 15.76 -0.11 -15.36
CA THR A 119 16.83 -1.06 -15.02
C THR A 119 16.32 -2.08 -13.99
N VAL A 120 16.28 -3.35 -14.36
CA VAL A 120 15.91 -4.44 -13.45
C VAL A 120 17.05 -4.65 -12.45
N LEU A 121 16.73 -4.63 -11.16
CA LEU A 121 17.71 -4.85 -10.11
C LEU A 121 18.08 -6.34 -10.01
N LYS A 122 19.35 -6.64 -9.74
CA LYS A 122 19.82 -8.03 -9.56
C LYS A 122 19.13 -8.75 -8.41
N GLN A 123 18.76 -8.00 -7.37
CA GLN A 123 17.97 -8.45 -6.23
C GLN A 123 17.07 -7.30 -5.77
N PRO A 124 15.92 -7.58 -5.12
CA PRO A 124 15.07 -6.54 -4.56
C PRO A 124 15.85 -5.68 -3.56
N LEU A 125 15.72 -4.36 -3.68
CA LEU A 125 16.25 -3.41 -2.73
C LEU A 125 15.16 -3.07 -1.71
N VAL A 126 15.48 -3.15 -0.42
CA VAL A 126 14.59 -2.72 0.68
C VAL A 126 15.16 -1.47 1.30
N GLU A 127 14.40 -0.40 1.29
CA GLU A 127 14.74 0.89 1.84
C GLU A 127 13.76 1.29 2.94
N PHE A 128 14.26 2.02 3.94
CA PHE A 128 13.46 2.57 5.04
C PHE A 128 13.45 4.08 4.93
N TYR A 129 12.27 4.68 5.04
CA TYR A 129 12.07 6.13 5.10
C TYR A 129 11.43 6.49 6.42
N TYR A 130 11.85 7.60 7.02
CA TYR A 130 11.20 8.13 8.21
C TYR A 130 9.87 8.78 7.81
N LYS A 131 8.77 8.24 8.32
CA LYS A 131 7.43 8.81 8.08
C LYS A 131 7.27 10.10 8.87
N ASN A 132 7.77 11.19 8.32
CA ASN A 132 7.72 12.52 8.90
C ASN A 132 7.60 13.59 7.81
N ASP A 133 6.36 14.01 7.53
CA ASP A 133 6.03 14.99 6.49
C ASP A 133 6.83 16.31 6.63
N GLN A 134 7.14 16.74 7.86
CA GLN A 134 7.89 17.99 8.12
C GLN A 134 9.35 17.88 7.66
N LEU A 135 9.92 16.69 7.71
CA LEU A 135 11.28 16.40 7.25
C LEU A 135 11.33 15.92 5.79
N GLY A 136 10.16 15.77 5.13
CA GLY A 136 10.08 15.30 3.75
C GLY A 136 10.36 13.80 3.59
N ASP A 137 10.01 13.00 4.60
CA ASP A 137 10.15 11.54 4.62
C ASP A 137 11.57 11.08 4.18
N PRO A 138 12.64 11.43 4.95
CA PRO A 138 14.00 11.18 4.53
C PRO A 138 14.35 9.69 4.53
N LEU A 139 15.20 9.28 3.58
CA LEU A 139 15.80 7.94 3.54
C LEU A 139 16.67 7.72 4.79
N LEU A 140 16.52 6.57 5.43
CA LEU A 140 17.27 6.20 6.63
C LEU A 140 18.27 5.09 6.33
N THR A 141 19.49 5.24 6.89
CA THR A 141 20.37 4.09 7.13
C THR A 141 19.87 3.31 8.34
N SER A 142 20.26 2.05 8.46
CA SER A 142 19.95 1.25 9.67
C SER A 142 20.41 1.94 10.95
N ASP A 143 21.61 2.56 10.94
CA ASP A 143 22.15 3.27 12.12
C ASP A 143 21.29 4.49 12.49
N ARG A 144 20.80 5.26 11.52
CA ARG A 144 19.90 6.39 11.78
C ARG A 144 18.56 5.94 12.32
N LEU A 145 18.02 4.83 11.81
CA LEU A 145 16.77 4.26 12.28
C LEU A 145 16.88 3.87 13.74
N LEU A 146 17.96 3.18 14.13
CA LEU A 146 18.23 2.77 15.51
C LEU A 146 18.53 4.00 16.41
N LEU A 147 19.32 4.96 15.93
CA LEU A 147 19.61 6.21 16.66
C LEU A 147 18.35 6.99 17.02
N LEU A 148 17.36 7.00 16.13
CA LEU A 148 16.06 7.67 16.34
C LEU A 148 15.05 6.80 17.10
N GLU A 149 15.42 5.60 17.52
CA GLU A 149 14.57 4.64 18.24
C GLU A 149 13.20 4.39 17.55
N LEU A 150 13.17 4.40 16.20
CA LEU A 150 11.95 4.22 15.41
C LEU A 150 11.48 2.78 15.41
N ALA A 151 12.42 1.84 15.52
CA ALA A 151 12.21 0.40 15.70
C ALA A 151 13.45 -0.23 16.32
N THR A 152 13.32 -1.41 16.94
CA THR A 152 14.49 -2.18 17.41
C THR A 152 15.19 -2.89 16.24
N ALA A 153 16.42 -3.35 16.45
CA ALA A 153 17.16 -4.10 15.43
C ALA A 153 16.39 -5.37 15.01
N GLU A 154 15.81 -6.09 15.97
CA GLU A 154 15.00 -7.29 15.73
C GLU A 154 13.75 -6.94 14.91
N GLN A 155 13.08 -5.81 15.20
CA GLN A 155 11.94 -5.36 14.43
C GLN A 155 12.33 -5.02 12.98
N VAL A 156 13.47 -4.37 12.78
CA VAL A 156 13.99 -4.06 11.44
C VAL A 156 14.23 -5.32 10.64
N ASP A 157 14.86 -6.34 11.23
CA ASP A 157 15.12 -7.61 10.57
C ASP A 157 13.84 -8.37 10.23
N VAL A 158 12.87 -8.40 11.16
CA VAL A 158 11.55 -9.00 10.93
C VAL A 158 10.82 -8.29 9.78
N ILE A 159 10.77 -6.95 9.80
CA ILE A 159 10.12 -6.14 8.76
C ILE A 159 10.77 -6.37 7.40
N LYS A 160 12.11 -6.37 7.34
CA LYS A 160 12.84 -6.61 6.08
C LYS A 160 12.53 -7.99 5.49
N ASN A 161 12.49 -9.03 6.32
CA ASN A 161 12.14 -10.38 5.90
C ASN A 161 10.68 -10.46 5.42
N LEU A 162 9.73 -9.89 6.16
CA LEU A 162 8.32 -9.81 5.76
C LEU A 162 8.16 -9.05 4.43
N ALA A 163 8.85 -7.91 4.28
CA ALA A 163 8.81 -7.12 3.05
C ALA A 163 9.28 -7.91 1.82
N LEU A 164 10.34 -8.72 1.97
CA LEU A 164 10.82 -9.59 0.89
C LEU A 164 9.83 -10.73 0.58
N GLN A 165 9.22 -11.35 1.59
CA GLN A 165 8.17 -12.37 1.39
C GLN A 165 6.95 -11.78 0.68
N ILE A 166 6.49 -10.60 1.11
CA ILE A 166 5.39 -9.86 0.48
C ILE A 166 5.75 -9.53 -0.98
N ASN A 167 6.99 -9.08 -1.23
CA ASN A 167 7.46 -8.78 -2.58
C ASN A 167 7.40 -10.01 -3.50
N GLU A 168 7.85 -11.16 -3.04
CA GLU A 168 7.80 -12.39 -3.83
C GLU A 168 6.38 -12.76 -4.20
N PHE A 169 5.45 -12.69 -3.24
CA PHE A 169 4.04 -12.92 -3.48
C PHE A 169 3.46 -11.90 -4.47
N LEU A 170 3.64 -10.61 -4.22
CA LEU A 170 3.06 -9.54 -5.04
C LEU A 170 3.62 -9.53 -6.47
N ARG A 171 4.90 -9.80 -6.67
CA ARG A 171 5.47 -9.91 -8.02
C ARG A 171 4.77 -10.99 -8.84
N ARG A 172 4.54 -12.17 -8.26
CA ARG A 172 3.83 -13.27 -8.92
C ARG A 172 2.38 -12.92 -9.20
N PHE A 173 1.70 -12.33 -8.22
CA PHE A 173 0.31 -11.93 -8.35
C PHE A 173 0.12 -10.87 -9.45
N TRP A 174 0.91 -9.79 -9.42
CA TRP A 174 0.83 -8.75 -10.44
C TRP A 174 1.19 -9.26 -11.84
N GLN A 175 2.14 -10.18 -11.95
CA GLN A 175 2.47 -10.81 -13.22
C GLN A 175 1.28 -11.60 -13.79
N GLN A 176 0.51 -12.28 -12.97
CA GLN A 176 -0.73 -12.96 -13.38
C GLN A 176 -1.81 -11.97 -13.85
N CYS A 177 -1.82 -10.77 -13.30
CA CYS A 177 -2.66 -9.67 -13.77
C CYS A 177 -2.15 -9.02 -15.08
N GLY A 178 -1.04 -9.48 -15.68
CA GLY A 178 -0.40 -8.82 -16.82
C GLY A 178 0.24 -7.48 -16.45
N ILE A 179 0.68 -7.32 -15.20
CA ILE A 179 1.24 -6.09 -14.65
C ILE A 179 2.62 -6.36 -14.08
N THR A 180 3.56 -5.47 -14.35
CA THR A 180 4.90 -5.48 -13.75
C THR A 180 4.90 -4.65 -12.48
N LEU A 181 5.25 -5.26 -11.33
CA LEU A 181 5.47 -4.56 -10.07
C LEU A 181 6.88 -3.96 -10.06
N VAL A 182 6.98 -2.65 -10.20
CA VAL A 182 8.25 -1.90 -10.26
C VAL A 182 8.81 -1.70 -8.86
N ASP A 183 8.06 -1.04 -8.02
CA ASP A 183 8.33 -0.83 -6.59
C ASP A 183 7.01 -0.61 -5.85
N PHE A 184 7.08 -0.67 -4.53
CA PHE A 184 5.92 -0.39 -3.69
C PHE A 184 6.35 -0.03 -2.27
N LYS A 185 5.45 0.68 -1.57
CA LYS A 185 5.57 1.09 -0.18
C LYS A 185 4.71 0.21 0.71
N LEU A 186 5.25 -0.21 1.85
CA LEU A 186 4.52 -0.86 2.94
C LEU A 186 4.65 -0.06 4.22
N GLU A 187 3.66 -0.17 5.08
CA GLU A 187 3.71 0.28 6.47
C GLU A 187 3.40 -0.88 7.41
N PHE A 188 4.02 -0.88 8.57
CA PHE A 188 3.85 -1.90 9.58
C PHE A 188 3.41 -1.28 10.90
N GLY A 189 2.67 -2.05 11.69
CA GLY A 189 2.26 -1.63 13.02
C GLY A 189 2.34 -2.77 14.02
N LEU A 190 2.33 -2.42 15.30
CA LEU A 190 2.31 -3.35 16.43
C LEU A 190 0.87 -3.48 16.93
N ASP A 191 0.37 -4.69 17.04
CA ASP A 191 -0.91 -4.97 17.71
C ASP A 191 -0.79 -4.90 19.24
N SER A 192 -1.89 -5.16 19.96
CA SER A 192 -1.92 -5.16 21.43
C SER A 192 -0.98 -6.19 22.05
N GLN A 193 -0.57 -7.22 21.30
CA GLN A 193 0.39 -8.25 21.71
C GLN A 193 1.82 -7.96 21.26
N GLN A 194 2.10 -6.74 20.78
CA GLN A 194 3.39 -6.32 20.22
C GLN A 194 3.85 -7.16 18.99
N GLN A 195 2.89 -7.75 18.28
CA GLN A 195 3.18 -8.49 17.06
C GLN A 195 3.16 -7.53 15.86
N ILE A 196 4.14 -7.69 14.97
CA ILE A 196 4.21 -6.90 13.74
C ILE A 196 3.15 -7.39 12.75
N LEU A 197 2.31 -6.48 12.29
CA LEU A 197 1.32 -6.68 11.25
C LEU A 197 1.62 -5.76 10.06
N LEU A 198 1.37 -6.26 8.85
CA LEU A 198 1.27 -5.41 7.67
C LEU A 198 0.01 -4.53 7.80
N ALA A 199 0.17 -3.24 7.59
CA ALA A 199 -0.88 -2.24 7.74
C ALA A 199 -1.00 -1.36 6.49
N ASP A 200 -1.70 -0.24 6.59
CA ASP A 200 -1.97 0.76 5.56
C ASP A 200 -2.77 0.19 4.38
N GLU A 201 -2.22 0.14 3.19
CA GLU A 201 -2.84 -0.36 1.97
C GLU A 201 -1.80 -0.92 0.99
N ILE A 202 -2.26 -1.74 0.05
CA ILE A 202 -1.51 -2.12 -1.16
C ILE A 202 -2.42 -1.79 -2.35
N SER A 203 -2.07 -0.74 -3.09
CA SER A 203 -2.95 -0.18 -4.12
C SER A 203 -2.13 0.57 -5.18
N PRO A 204 -2.73 1.05 -6.26
CA PRO A 204 -2.06 1.95 -7.21
C PRO A 204 -1.51 3.24 -6.59
N ASP A 205 -1.96 3.63 -5.36
CA ASP A 205 -1.39 4.76 -4.62
C ASP A 205 -0.03 4.44 -3.99
N THR A 206 0.21 3.18 -3.63
CA THR A 206 1.42 2.72 -2.92
C THR A 206 2.34 1.87 -3.78
N CYS A 207 1.90 1.44 -4.97
CA CYS A 207 2.67 0.65 -5.93
C CYS A 207 2.96 1.45 -7.21
N ARG A 208 4.13 1.20 -7.84
CA ARG A 208 4.34 1.49 -9.27
C ARG A 208 4.05 0.25 -10.07
N LEU A 209 3.09 0.40 -10.98
CA LEU A 209 2.52 -0.68 -11.77
C LEU A 209 2.65 -0.34 -13.26
N TRP A 210 3.30 -1.22 -14.03
CA TRP A 210 3.42 -1.04 -15.47
C TRP A 210 2.72 -2.16 -16.21
N ASP A 211 1.91 -1.81 -17.21
CA ASP A 211 1.32 -2.78 -18.13
C ASP A 211 2.43 -3.53 -18.89
N THR A 212 2.40 -4.87 -18.84
CA THR A 212 3.39 -5.71 -19.53
C THR A 212 3.24 -5.72 -21.04
N ALA A 213 2.05 -5.42 -21.56
CA ALA A 213 1.74 -5.41 -22.98
C ALA A 213 2.09 -4.06 -23.66
N GLU A 214 2.25 -2.98 -22.87
CA GLU A 214 2.48 -1.65 -23.41
C GLU A 214 3.99 -1.29 -23.39
N THR A 215 4.50 -0.88 -24.52
CA THR A 215 5.93 -0.53 -24.69
C THR A 215 6.21 0.96 -24.49
N ASP A 216 5.22 1.82 -24.71
CA ASP A 216 5.37 3.26 -24.47
C ASP A 216 5.55 3.54 -22.98
N PRO A 217 6.63 4.24 -22.57
CA PRO A 217 6.97 4.42 -21.16
C PRO A 217 5.96 5.29 -20.38
N ASN A 218 5.10 6.07 -21.05
CA ASN A 218 4.07 6.86 -20.42
C ASN A 218 2.74 6.12 -20.38
N ARG A 219 2.39 5.41 -21.46
CA ARG A 219 1.12 4.67 -21.57
C ARG A 219 1.10 3.45 -20.65
N ARG A 220 2.25 2.77 -20.45
CA ARG A 220 2.35 1.60 -19.58
C ARG A 220 2.09 1.87 -18.09
N VAL A 221 2.13 3.14 -17.63
CA VAL A 221 1.93 3.51 -16.23
C VAL A 221 0.48 3.32 -15.84
N MET A 222 0.20 2.52 -14.79
CA MET A 222 -1.15 2.17 -14.32
C MET A 222 -1.40 2.59 -12.86
N ASP A 223 -0.59 3.48 -12.32
CA ASP A 223 -0.56 3.87 -10.92
C ASP A 223 -0.59 5.40 -10.75
N LYS A 224 -0.36 5.85 -9.52
CA LYS A 224 -0.38 7.28 -9.13
C LYS A 224 0.61 8.15 -9.90
N ASP A 225 1.62 7.57 -10.56
CA ASP A 225 2.54 8.34 -11.38
C ASP A 225 1.83 8.98 -12.60
N ARG A 226 0.66 8.45 -13.04
CA ARG A 226 -0.18 9.15 -14.02
C ARG A 226 -0.63 10.51 -13.51
N PHE A 227 -1.10 10.57 -12.26
CA PHE A 227 -1.47 11.83 -11.60
C PHE A 227 -0.25 12.70 -11.33
N ARG A 228 0.85 12.14 -10.81
CA ARG A 228 2.08 12.88 -10.51
C ARG A 228 2.66 13.59 -11.72
N ARG A 229 2.62 12.94 -12.89
CA ARG A 229 3.28 13.34 -14.14
C ARG A 229 2.32 13.92 -15.19
N ASP A 230 1.06 14.15 -14.85
CA ASP A 230 0.02 14.66 -15.77
C ASP A 230 -0.14 13.84 -17.06
N LEU A 231 -0.11 12.50 -16.95
CA LEU A 231 -0.21 11.61 -18.10
C LEU A 231 -1.67 11.43 -18.61
N GLY A 232 -2.66 11.95 -17.88
CA GLY A 232 -4.08 11.76 -18.18
C GLY A 232 -4.60 10.34 -17.93
N ASN A 233 -5.91 10.15 -18.14
CA ASN A 233 -6.60 8.84 -18.03
C ASN A 233 -6.27 8.10 -16.72
N VAL A 234 -6.26 8.82 -15.58
CA VAL A 234 -5.91 8.24 -14.28
C VAL A 234 -6.99 7.29 -13.81
N GLU A 235 -8.25 7.70 -13.93
CA GLU A 235 -9.43 6.92 -13.54
C GLU A 235 -9.51 5.60 -14.31
N ASP A 236 -9.33 5.64 -15.63
CA ASP A 236 -9.36 4.46 -16.49
C ASP A 236 -8.25 3.47 -16.09
N ALA A 237 -7.03 3.98 -15.82
CA ALA A 237 -5.92 3.13 -15.41
C ALA A 237 -6.18 2.44 -14.06
N TYR A 238 -6.74 3.14 -13.07
CA TYR A 238 -7.11 2.55 -11.78
C TYR A 238 -8.22 1.51 -11.92
N GLN A 239 -9.24 1.81 -12.74
CA GLN A 239 -10.33 0.87 -13.01
C GLN A 239 -9.82 -0.39 -13.71
N GLU A 240 -8.91 -0.25 -14.67
CA GLU A 240 -8.29 -1.38 -15.37
C GLU A 240 -7.48 -2.27 -14.41
N VAL A 241 -6.70 -1.67 -13.49
CA VAL A 241 -5.98 -2.43 -12.45
C VAL A 241 -6.97 -3.21 -11.60
N LEU A 242 -8.08 -2.60 -11.16
CA LEU A 242 -9.10 -3.28 -10.36
C LEU A 242 -9.70 -4.47 -11.13
N GLN A 243 -10.07 -4.28 -12.39
CA GLN A 243 -10.65 -5.34 -13.21
C GLN A 243 -9.71 -6.54 -13.33
N ARG A 244 -8.42 -6.30 -13.63
CA ARG A 244 -7.42 -7.37 -13.73
C ARG A 244 -7.19 -8.09 -12.41
N VAL A 245 -7.19 -7.37 -11.28
CA VAL A 245 -7.10 -7.97 -9.94
C VAL A 245 -8.28 -8.89 -9.68
N LEU A 246 -9.52 -8.43 -9.93
CA LEU A 246 -10.72 -9.23 -9.68
C LEU A 246 -10.76 -10.48 -10.58
N GLN A 247 -10.46 -10.36 -11.87
CA GLN A 247 -10.37 -11.49 -12.79
C GLN A 247 -9.35 -12.53 -12.32
N THR A 248 -8.18 -12.08 -11.85
CA THR A 248 -7.13 -12.98 -11.35
C THR A 248 -7.55 -13.69 -10.06
N VAL A 249 -8.26 -12.99 -9.16
CA VAL A 249 -8.77 -13.58 -7.92
C VAL A 249 -9.83 -14.63 -8.20
N ASP A 250 -10.76 -14.35 -9.12
CA ASP A 250 -11.86 -15.28 -9.47
C ASP A 250 -11.36 -16.56 -10.13
N THR A 251 -10.27 -16.49 -10.90
CA THR A 251 -9.67 -17.69 -11.54
C THR A 251 -8.87 -18.57 -10.58
N GLN A 252 -8.57 -18.11 -9.37
CA GLN A 252 -7.80 -18.83 -8.35
C GLN A 252 -8.67 -19.44 -7.23
N ASN A 253 -9.99 -19.21 -7.25
CA ASN A 253 -10.97 -19.80 -6.34
C ASN A 253 -11.66 -21.00 -6.98
#